data_cb7cc357159405b385f5875866626ac5
#
_entry.id   cb7cc357159405b385f5875866626ac5
#
_cell.length_a   1.000
_cell.length_b   1.000
_cell.length_c   1.000
_cell.angle_alpha   90.00
_cell.angle_beta   90.00
_cell.angle_gamma   90.00
#
_symmetry.space_group_name_H-M   'P 1'
#
loop_
_entity.id
_entity.type
_entity.pdbx_description
1 polymer ?
#
loop_
_entity_poly.entity_id
_entity_poly.type
_entity_poly.pdbx_seq_one_letter_code
_entity_poly.pdbx_strand_id
1 'polypeptide(L)'
;MSYVYPVLIFGAGTLGCNIARCLMGWGVKKITFVDNSSVSYSNPVRQSLSEFEDARESRGKAETAAAALQRIYPSIDSQAVRLTVPMPGHTISASEEAALERDVSLIDDLVANHDVVFLAL
;
A
#
# COMPACT_ATOMS: atom_id res chain seq x y z
N MET A 1 23.48 8.49 -9.30
CA MET A 1 22.60 7.96 -10.35
C MET A 1 21.32 7.45 -9.73
N SER A 2 20.19 8.04 -10.08
CA SER A 2 18.90 7.59 -9.53
C SER A 2 18.29 6.56 -10.48
N TYR A 3 18.13 5.34 -9.98
CA TYR A 3 17.37 4.32 -10.69
C TYR A 3 15.90 4.44 -10.30
N VAL A 4 15.03 4.67 -11.27
CA VAL A 4 13.58 4.72 -11.02
C VAL A 4 13.02 3.33 -11.34
N TYR A 5 12.99 2.47 -10.32
CA TYR A 5 12.30 1.19 -10.41
C TYR A 5 10.99 1.33 -9.66
N PRO A 6 9.84 1.33 -10.36
CA PRO A 6 8.55 1.35 -9.69
C PRO A 6 8.38 0.13 -8.79
N VAL A 7 8.07 0.36 -7.52
CA VAL A 7 7.90 -0.69 -6.52
C VAL A 7 6.44 -0.75 -6.08
N LEU A 8 5.87 -1.95 -6.09
CA LEU A 8 4.52 -2.22 -5.63
C LEU A 8 4.58 -2.96 -4.30
N ILE A 9 3.89 -2.46 -3.29
CA ILE A 9 3.85 -3.07 -1.96
C ILE A 9 2.41 -3.44 -1.62
N PHE A 10 2.15 -4.73 -1.51
CA PHE A 10 0.87 -5.23 -1.01
C PHE A 10 0.92 -5.26 0.52
N GLY A 11 0.15 -4.39 1.14
CA GLY A 11 0.08 -4.24 2.59
C GLY A 11 0.79 -2.98 3.07
N ALA A 12 0.05 -2.08 3.72
CA ALA A 12 0.56 -0.85 4.31
C ALA A 12 0.60 -0.95 5.84
N GLY A 13 0.90 -2.14 6.36
CA GLY A 13 1.05 -2.40 7.77
C GLY A 13 2.49 -2.17 8.24
N THR A 14 2.86 -2.84 9.32
CA THR A 14 4.19 -2.68 9.92
C THR A 14 5.32 -2.99 8.94
N LEU A 15 5.23 -4.13 8.26
CA LEU A 15 6.27 -4.54 7.33
C LEU A 15 6.31 -3.66 6.08
N GLY A 16 5.15 -3.39 5.49
CA GLY A 16 5.07 -2.56 4.29
C GLY A 16 5.61 -1.15 4.51
N CYS A 17 5.27 -0.52 5.63
CA CYS A 17 5.76 0.80 5.96
C CYS A 17 7.29 0.81 6.15
N ASN A 18 7.83 -0.19 6.84
CA ASN A 18 9.28 -0.29 7.06
C ASN A 18 10.03 -0.56 5.76
N ILE A 19 9.50 -1.42 4.89
CA ILE A 19 10.08 -1.67 3.58
C ILE A 19 10.13 -0.37 2.77
N ALA A 20 9.03 0.38 2.74
CA ALA A 20 8.95 1.63 1.98
C ALA A 20 9.97 2.65 2.46
N ARG A 21 10.12 2.80 3.79
CA ARG A 21 11.11 3.72 4.37
C ARG A 21 12.53 3.32 3.97
N CYS A 22 12.85 2.03 4.02
CA CYS A 22 14.16 1.53 3.63
C CYS A 22 14.43 1.74 2.14
N LEU A 23 13.46 1.44 1.29
CA LEU A 23 13.60 1.63 -0.16
C LEU A 23 13.80 3.09 -0.52
N MET A 24 13.07 3.99 0.13
CA MET A 24 13.22 5.43 -0.08
C MET A 24 14.64 5.88 0.32
N GLY A 25 15.19 5.33 1.39
CA GLY A 25 16.57 5.59 1.80
C GLY A 25 17.61 5.09 0.80
N TRP A 26 17.27 4.09 -0.01
CA TRP A 26 18.13 3.58 -1.08
C TRP A 26 17.92 4.31 -2.42
N GLY A 27 17.05 5.30 -2.47
CA GLY A 27 16.83 6.12 -3.65
C GLY A 27 15.67 5.68 -4.54
N VAL A 28 14.82 4.77 -4.09
CA VAL A 28 13.59 4.43 -4.80
C VAL A 28 12.64 5.62 -4.74
N LYS A 29 12.15 6.06 -5.90
CA LYS A 29 11.34 7.28 -6.01
C LYS A 29 9.89 7.02 -6.42
N LYS A 30 9.52 5.80 -6.71
CA LYS A 30 8.14 5.46 -7.06
C LYS A 30 7.69 4.23 -6.28
N ILE A 31 6.72 4.43 -5.39
CA ILE A 31 6.19 3.38 -4.51
C ILE A 31 4.66 3.45 -4.54
N THR A 32 4.03 2.31 -4.81
CA THR A 32 2.58 2.18 -4.76
C THR A 32 2.20 1.21 -3.65
N PHE A 33 1.35 1.66 -2.73
CA PHE A 33 0.78 0.80 -1.68
C PHE A 33 -0.58 0.27 -2.10
N VAL A 34 -0.82 -1.00 -1.81
CA VAL A 34 -2.13 -1.64 -2.01
C VAL A 34 -2.60 -2.16 -0.66
N ASP A 35 -3.70 -1.61 -0.15
CA ASP A 35 -4.32 -2.05 1.11
C ASP A 35 -5.77 -1.55 1.14
N ASN A 36 -6.67 -2.33 1.73
CA ASN A 36 -8.05 -1.92 1.90
C ASN A 36 -8.43 -1.57 3.34
N SER A 37 -7.50 -1.73 4.27
CA SER A 37 -7.75 -1.47 5.70
C SER A 37 -7.65 0.01 6.04
N SER A 38 -8.23 0.36 7.18
CA SER A 38 -8.10 1.69 7.78
C SER A 38 -7.17 1.67 8.98
N VAL A 39 -6.58 2.82 9.30
CA VAL A 39 -5.70 2.95 10.45
C VAL A 39 -6.52 2.80 11.73
N SER A 40 -6.07 1.93 12.64
CA SER A 40 -6.64 1.77 13.98
C SER A 40 -5.75 2.42 15.03
N TYR A 41 -6.27 2.59 16.25
CA TYR A 41 -5.53 3.27 17.31
C TYR A 41 -4.24 2.56 17.75
N SER A 42 -4.13 1.26 17.50
CA SER A 42 -2.91 0.50 17.81
C SER A 42 -1.83 0.60 16.74
N ASN A 43 -2.17 1.07 15.54
CA ASN A 43 -1.24 1.09 14.41
C ASN A 43 -0.10 2.10 14.56
N PRO A 44 -0.32 3.36 14.99
CA PRO A 44 0.78 4.34 15.05
C PRO A 44 1.95 3.93 15.94
N VAL A 45 1.71 3.10 16.93
CA VAL A 45 2.76 2.64 17.85
C VAL A 45 3.83 1.80 17.15
N ARG A 46 3.46 1.05 16.11
CA ARG A 46 4.36 0.12 15.41
C ARG A 46 4.41 0.30 13.90
N GLN A 47 3.53 1.13 13.34
CA GLN A 47 3.50 1.41 11.90
C GLN A 47 3.97 2.84 11.68
N SER A 48 5.20 3.00 11.23
CA SER A 48 5.93 4.26 11.23
C SER A 48 5.37 5.33 10.31
N LEU A 49 4.47 5.00 9.39
CA LEU A 49 3.87 5.94 8.45
C LEU A 49 2.45 6.35 8.84
N SER A 50 1.98 6.04 10.05
CA SER A 50 0.68 6.49 10.54
C SER A 50 0.82 7.18 11.87
N GLU A 51 -0.11 8.10 12.15
CA GLU A 51 -0.18 8.91 13.35
C GLU A 51 -1.53 8.76 14.04
N PHE A 52 -1.64 9.26 15.26
CA PHE A 52 -2.89 9.22 16.02
C PHE A 52 -4.07 9.85 15.27
N GLU A 53 -3.86 10.98 14.58
CA GLU A 53 -4.91 11.64 13.81
C GLU A 53 -5.45 10.74 12.68
N ASP A 54 -4.58 9.93 12.07
CA ASP A 54 -4.99 9.00 11.04
C ASP A 54 -5.94 7.94 11.58
N ALA A 55 -5.69 7.46 12.80
CA ALA A 55 -6.57 6.50 13.47
C ALA A 55 -7.89 7.17 13.88
N ARG A 56 -7.84 8.38 14.42
CA ARG A 56 -9.02 9.13 14.84
C ARG A 56 -9.99 9.36 13.67
N GLU A 57 -9.47 9.61 12.49
CA GLU A 57 -10.27 9.84 11.29
C GLU A 57 -10.51 8.58 10.46
N SER A 58 -10.06 7.43 10.92
CA SER A 58 -10.18 6.14 10.22
C SER A 58 -9.68 6.19 8.78
N ARG A 59 -8.54 6.85 8.56
CA ARG A 59 -7.96 6.98 7.23
C ARG A 59 -7.49 5.63 6.70
N GLY A 60 -7.51 5.45 5.37
CA GLY A 60 -7.00 4.25 4.75
C GLY A 60 -5.50 4.08 4.99
N LYS A 61 -5.05 2.86 5.24
CA LYS A 61 -3.63 2.60 5.50
C LYS A 61 -2.75 2.94 4.29
N ALA A 62 -3.18 2.56 3.09
CA ALA A 62 -2.43 2.83 1.88
C ALA A 62 -2.31 4.33 1.62
N GLU A 63 -3.42 5.05 1.71
CA GLU A 63 -3.46 6.51 1.50
C GLU A 63 -2.62 7.25 2.54
N THR A 64 -2.71 6.83 3.80
CA THR A 64 -1.93 7.40 4.89
C THR A 64 -0.44 7.20 4.68
N ALA A 65 -0.03 5.99 4.32
CA ALA A 65 1.37 5.68 4.08
C ALA A 65 1.94 6.46 2.88
N ALA A 66 1.20 6.52 1.79
CA ALA A 66 1.62 7.28 0.60
C ALA A 66 1.79 8.77 0.91
N ALA A 67 0.83 9.36 1.63
CA ALA A 67 0.92 10.77 2.03
C ALA A 67 2.10 11.02 2.98
N ALA A 68 2.37 10.10 3.90
CA ALA A 68 3.49 10.21 4.82
C ALA A 68 4.84 10.20 4.09
N LEU A 69 5.00 9.35 3.08
CA LEU A 69 6.22 9.32 2.27
C LEU A 69 6.45 10.66 1.57
N GLN A 70 5.41 11.29 1.06
CA GLN A 70 5.51 12.60 0.41
C GLN A 70 5.89 13.70 1.39
N ARG A 71 5.45 13.61 2.65
CA ARG A 71 5.88 14.56 3.68
C ARG A 71 7.35 14.40 4.06
N ILE A 72 7.84 13.17 4.04
CA ILE A 72 9.24 12.87 4.35
C ILE A 72 10.15 13.28 3.20
N TYR A 73 9.75 12.98 1.96
CA TYR A 73 10.51 13.30 0.77
C TYR A 73 9.54 13.73 -0.35
N PRO A 74 9.33 15.06 -0.51
CA PRO A 74 8.31 15.59 -1.43
C PRO A 74 8.47 15.20 -2.91
N SER A 75 9.67 14.82 -3.33
CA SER A 75 9.92 14.40 -4.72
C SER A 75 9.50 12.96 -5.01
N ILE A 76 9.10 12.19 -4.00
CA ILE A 76 8.68 10.81 -4.23
C ILE A 76 7.33 10.77 -4.94
N ASP A 77 7.18 9.82 -5.87
CA ASP A 77 5.90 9.49 -6.46
C ASP A 77 5.31 8.32 -5.69
N SER A 78 4.53 8.62 -4.66
CA SER A 78 3.86 7.63 -3.84
C SER A 78 2.37 7.62 -4.15
N GLN A 79 1.83 6.44 -4.36
CA GLN A 79 0.42 6.25 -4.70
C GLN A 79 -0.20 5.18 -3.81
N ALA A 80 -1.52 5.25 -3.69
CA ALA A 80 -2.30 4.32 -2.90
C ALA A 80 -3.42 3.74 -3.75
N VAL A 81 -3.59 2.43 -3.67
CA VAL A 81 -4.69 1.73 -4.33
C VAL A 81 -5.45 0.94 -3.26
N ARG A 82 -6.74 1.16 -3.19
CA ARG A 82 -7.61 0.45 -2.26
C ARG A 82 -8.26 -0.70 -3.00
N LEU A 83 -7.82 -1.93 -2.69
CA LEU A 83 -8.45 -3.13 -3.21
C LEU A 83 -8.26 -4.30 -2.24
N THR A 84 -9.11 -5.31 -2.37
CA THR A 84 -9.04 -6.52 -1.56
C THR A 84 -8.28 -7.59 -2.32
N VAL A 85 -7.21 -8.10 -1.69
CA VAL A 85 -6.46 -9.23 -2.26
C VAL A 85 -7.26 -10.50 -2.01
N PRO A 86 -7.55 -11.31 -3.06
CA PRO A 86 -8.31 -12.56 -2.88
C PRO A 86 -7.59 -13.52 -1.94
N MET A 87 -8.32 -14.07 -0.98
CA MET A 87 -7.81 -15.06 -0.02
C MET A 87 -8.47 -16.41 -0.27
N PRO A 88 -7.71 -17.51 -0.34
CA PRO A 88 -8.31 -18.84 -0.49
C PRO A 88 -9.22 -19.19 0.69
N GLY A 89 -10.34 -19.87 0.41
CA GLY A 89 -11.24 -20.38 1.44
C GLY A 89 -12.37 -19.47 1.87
N HIS A 90 -12.47 -18.27 1.31
CA HIS A 90 -13.61 -17.38 1.56
C HIS A 90 -14.75 -17.67 0.59
N THR A 91 -15.97 -17.78 1.12
CA THR A 91 -17.18 -17.90 0.29
C THR A 91 -17.54 -16.51 -0.25
N ILE A 92 -17.74 -16.42 -1.56
CA ILE A 92 -17.98 -15.14 -2.24
C ILE A 92 -19.40 -15.16 -2.81
N SER A 93 -20.17 -14.09 -2.57
CA SER A 93 -21.48 -13.90 -3.20
C SER A 93 -21.34 -13.48 -4.65
N ALA A 94 -22.41 -13.57 -5.44
CA ALA A 94 -22.39 -13.22 -6.86
C ALA A 94 -22.01 -11.74 -7.09
N SER A 95 -22.43 -10.84 -6.19
CA SER A 95 -22.07 -9.42 -6.29
C SER A 95 -20.60 -9.19 -5.94
N GLU A 96 -20.05 -9.97 -5.02
CA GLU A 96 -18.62 -9.90 -4.65
C GLU A 96 -17.74 -10.49 -5.75
N GLU A 97 -18.27 -11.48 -6.52
CA GLU A 97 -17.54 -12.11 -7.62
C GLU A 97 -17.20 -11.10 -8.72
N ALA A 98 -18.14 -10.23 -9.08
CA ALA A 98 -17.89 -9.17 -10.07
C ALA A 98 -16.87 -8.16 -9.57
N ALA A 99 -16.90 -7.79 -8.29
CA ALA A 99 -15.93 -6.93 -7.69
C ALA A 99 -14.54 -7.60 -7.64
N LEU A 100 -14.50 -8.89 -7.33
CA LEU A 100 -13.26 -9.67 -7.31
C LEU A 100 -12.61 -9.74 -8.69
N GLU A 101 -13.39 -9.96 -9.75
CA GLU A 101 -12.86 -9.97 -11.12
C GLU A 101 -12.21 -8.64 -11.49
N ARG A 102 -12.83 -7.52 -11.10
CA ARG A 102 -12.27 -6.20 -11.34
C ARG A 102 -10.99 -5.99 -10.54
N ASP A 103 -10.94 -6.45 -9.29
CA ASP A 103 -9.77 -6.34 -8.44
C ASP A 103 -8.62 -7.20 -8.96
N VAL A 104 -8.90 -8.41 -9.44
CA VAL A 104 -7.87 -9.28 -10.04
C VAL A 104 -7.30 -8.63 -11.30
N SER A 105 -8.16 -8.06 -12.15
CA SER A 105 -7.71 -7.36 -13.35
C SER A 105 -6.84 -6.15 -13.00
N LEU A 106 -7.21 -5.40 -11.96
CA LEU A 106 -6.42 -4.26 -11.47
C LEU A 106 -5.08 -4.70 -10.91
N ILE A 107 -5.05 -5.83 -10.19
CA ILE A 107 -3.79 -6.41 -9.68
C ILE A 107 -2.86 -6.76 -10.84
N ASP A 108 -3.38 -7.39 -11.88
CA ASP A 108 -2.59 -7.74 -13.06
C ASP A 108 -2.00 -6.49 -13.71
N ASP A 109 -2.77 -5.42 -13.85
CA ASP A 109 -2.29 -4.16 -14.40
C ASP A 109 -1.22 -3.52 -13.51
N LEU A 110 -1.41 -3.55 -12.19
CA LEU A 110 -0.44 -3.01 -11.24
C LEU A 110 0.87 -3.78 -11.30
N VAL A 111 0.83 -5.10 -11.31
CA VAL A 111 2.04 -5.93 -11.41
C VAL A 111 2.76 -5.68 -12.73
N ALA A 112 2.03 -5.51 -13.82
CA ALA A 112 2.62 -5.25 -15.13
C ALA A 112 3.32 -3.89 -15.19
N ASN A 113 2.89 -2.91 -14.41
CA ASN A 113 3.42 -1.55 -14.41
C ASN A 113 4.51 -1.29 -13.37
N HIS A 114 4.89 -2.31 -12.60
CA HIS A 114 5.91 -2.19 -11.57
C HIS A 114 7.02 -3.23 -11.79
N ASP A 115 8.24 -2.87 -11.44
CA ASP A 115 9.41 -3.75 -11.64
C ASP A 115 9.63 -4.69 -10.46
N VAL A 116 9.26 -4.29 -9.25
CA VAL A 116 9.46 -5.07 -8.03
C VAL A 116 8.14 -5.11 -7.25
N VAL A 117 7.81 -6.28 -6.73
CA VAL A 117 6.59 -6.48 -5.93
C VAL A 117 6.97 -7.08 -4.59
N PHE A 118 6.53 -6.44 -3.49
CA PHE A 118 6.66 -6.95 -2.13
C PHE A 118 5.29 -7.40 -1.62
N LEU A 119 5.23 -8.61 -1.08
CA LEU A 119 4.03 -9.13 -0.43
C LEU A 119 4.22 -8.99 1.08
N ALA A 120 3.67 -7.93 1.65
CA ALA A 120 3.82 -7.56 3.05
C ALA A 120 2.47 -7.61 3.80
N LEU A 121 1.67 -8.60 3.47
CA LEU A 121 0.34 -8.79 4.03
C LEU A 121 0.36 -9.40 5.44
#